data_f542c478deb80f5e44390361a9ab1500
#
_entry.id   f542c478deb80f5e44390361a9ab1500
#
_cell.length_a   1.000
_cell.length_b   1.000
_cell.length_c   1.000
_cell.angle_alpha   90.00
_cell.angle_beta   90.00
_cell.angle_gamma   90.00
#
_symmetry.space_group_name_H-M   'P 1'
#
loop_
_entity.id
_entity.type
_entity.pdbx_description
1 polymer ?
#
loop_
_entity_poly.entity_id
_entity_poly.type
_entity_poly.pdbx_seq_one_letter_code
_entity_poly.pdbx_strand_id
1 'polypeptide(L)'
;RCVEVRLFSRYPLKSVSQGGQPAKPGALQGDYRVEFANGNQLDIHSAGELFLQQDPAAQRLVARLDREEYVARVLQREATSEPVEAAKALAVAIRTYLLQNAGRSGECLSIDDSSNRQRVAPRPATAQARAIAAWTSDLVLAGTQVTYHSDLKAPDKLSWQQAVEQARSGQRYDAILLHAYPRASLSRWDNPVASCEPLPAAQEWLLQQRRRWRQPLEQEIGYNEISQFAVCRLSFGRPYVDRERQRIYVRGVLSLQDRLDLTHEYLHLAFEAHPNGQDETYIEGLARHLLLE
;
A
#
# COMPACT_ATOMS: atom_id res chain seq x y z
N ARG A 1 -16.68 1.13 -4.45
CA ARG A 1 -15.87 1.03 -3.20
C ARG A 1 -15.61 2.42 -2.65
N CYS A 2 -16.60 2.99 -1.95
CA CYS A 2 -16.52 4.37 -1.49
C CYS A 2 -15.91 4.46 -0.07
N VAL A 3 -15.24 5.59 0.17
CA VAL A 3 -14.73 6.00 1.46
C VAL A 3 -15.33 7.35 1.80
N GLU A 4 -16.00 7.44 2.94
CA GLU A 4 -16.44 8.70 3.50
C GLU A 4 -15.38 9.23 4.47
N VAL A 5 -14.88 10.42 4.18
CA VAL A 5 -13.88 11.09 5.00
C VAL A 5 -14.52 12.28 5.66
N ARG A 6 -14.53 12.30 6.98
CA ARG A 6 -14.91 13.50 7.73
C ARG A 6 -13.72 14.46 7.74
N LEU A 7 -13.83 15.51 6.92
CA LEU A 7 -12.79 16.52 6.80
C LEU A 7 -12.78 17.47 8.01
N PHE A 8 -11.60 17.95 8.35
CA PHE A 8 -11.40 18.93 9.42
C PHE A 8 -11.99 18.51 10.78
N SER A 9 -11.92 17.23 11.12
CA SER A 9 -12.56 16.67 12.31
C SER A 9 -12.11 17.32 13.63
N ARG A 10 -10.91 17.95 13.65
CA ARG A 10 -10.37 18.67 14.80
C ARG A 10 -10.66 20.17 14.81
N TYR A 11 -11.22 20.69 13.73
CA TYR A 11 -11.46 22.12 13.56
C TYR A 11 -12.95 22.35 13.37
N PRO A 12 -13.68 22.77 14.42
CA PRO A 12 -15.09 23.04 14.31
C PRO A 12 -15.38 24.06 13.22
N LEU A 13 -16.33 23.73 12.34
CA LEU A 13 -16.79 24.62 11.29
C LEU A 13 -17.74 25.67 11.87
N LYS A 14 -17.51 26.93 11.49
CA LYS A 14 -18.44 28.01 11.76
C LYS A 14 -19.45 28.18 10.64
N SER A 15 -18.96 28.20 9.38
CA SER A 15 -19.81 28.35 8.20
C SER A 15 -19.16 27.79 6.94
N VAL A 16 -20.01 27.38 6.01
CA VAL A 16 -19.62 27.07 4.63
C VAL A 16 -20.47 27.92 3.72
N SER A 17 -19.86 28.69 2.83
CA SER A 17 -20.56 29.65 1.96
C SER A 17 -20.07 29.59 0.52
N GLN A 18 -20.97 29.97 -0.39
CA GLN A 18 -20.70 30.16 -1.81
C GLN A 18 -21.19 31.52 -2.25
N GLY A 19 -20.29 32.36 -2.79
CA GLY A 19 -20.65 33.70 -3.23
C GLY A 19 -21.27 34.57 -2.11
N GLY A 20 -20.81 34.42 -0.86
CA GLY A 20 -21.32 35.13 0.29
C GLY A 20 -22.66 34.61 0.86
N GLN A 21 -23.23 33.57 0.27
CA GLN A 21 -24.48 32.96 0.76
C GLN A 21 -24.16 31.64 1.47
N PRO A 22 -24.86 31.32 2.58
CA PRO A 22 -24.69 30.02 3.26
C PRO A 22 -24.98 28.87 2.30
N ALA A 23 -24.10 27.88 2.32
CA ALA A 23 -24.30 26.64 1.56
C ALA A 23 -25.45 25.82 2.15
N LYS A 24 -26.21 25.16 1.28
CA LYS A 24 -27.28 24.25 1.68
C LYS A 24 -26.69 22.87 1.99
N PRO A 25 -27.25 22.13 2.97
CA PRO A 25 -26.90 20.73 3.19
C PRO A 25 -27.05 19.88 1.92
N GLY A 26 -26.16 18.92 1.74
CA GLY A 26 -26.13 18.05 0.57
C GLY A 26 -24.82 18.15 -0.20
N ALA A 27 -24.83 17.64 -1.43
CA ALA A 27 -23.68 17.67 -2.32
C ALA A 27 -23.32 19.11 -2.72
N LEU A 28 -22.04 19.43 -2.64
CA LEU A 28 -21.50 20.74 -3.01
C LEU A 28 -20.96 20.71 -4.43
N GLN A 29 -21.20 21.80 -5.17
CA GLN A 29 -20.72 22.00 -6.54
C GLN A 29 -20.10 23.38 -6.69
N GLY A 30 -18.85 23.43 -7.12
CA GLY A 30 -18.13 24.68 -7.36
C GLY A 30 -17.24 25.10 -6.19
N ASP A 31 -17.00 26.40 -6.10
CA ASP A 31 -16.09 26.99 -5.12
C ASP A 31 -16.84 27.43 -3.87
N TYR A 32 -16.29 27.12 -2.72
CA TYR A 32 -16.85 27.43 -1.41
C TYR A 32 -15.76 27.99 -0.50
N ARG A 33 -16.20 28.80 0.46
CA ARG A 33 -15.37 29.25 1.57
C ARG A 33 -15.80 28.60 2.86
N VAL A 34 -14.85 27.97 3.53
CA VAL A 34 -15.02 27.40 4.86
C VAL A 34 -14.44 28.35 5.87
N GLU A 35 -15.24 28.75 6.87
CA GLU A 35 -14.79 29.49 8.03
C GLU A 35 -14.84 28.58 9.26
N PHE A 36 -13.74 28.53 9.99
CA PHE A 36 -13.63 27.72 11.20
C PHE A 36 -13.95 28.56 12.44
N ALA A 37 -14.31 27.90 13.53
CA ALA A 37 -14.65 28.57 14.80
C ALA A 37 -13.50 29.44 15.35
N ASN A 38 -12.23 29.11 15.02
CA ASN A 38 -11.05 29.88 15.37
C ASN A 38 -10.81 31.13 14.49
N GLY A 39 -11.69 31.41 13.52
CA GLY A 39 -11.59 32.53 12.59
C GLY A 39 -10.78 32.27 11.32
N ASN A 40 -10.08 31.13 11.22
CA ASN A 40 -9.39 30.76 9.99
C ASN A 40 -10.38 30.50 8.86
N GLN A 41 -9.95 30.79 7.63
CA GLN A 41 -10.74 30.56 6.40
C GLN A 41 -9.96 29.71 5.42
N LEU A 42 -10.67 28.90 4.65
CA LEU A 42 -10.11 28.06 3.60
C LEU A 42 -11.05 28.05 2.40
N ASP A 43 -10.50 28.29 1.22
CA ASP A 43 -11.23 28.12 -0.03
C ASP A 43 -11.11 26.68 -0.51
N ILE A 44 -12.24 26.06 -0.82
CA ILE A 44 -12.35 24.70 -1.31
C ILE A 44 -13.11 24.64 -2.62
N HIS A 45 -12.87 23.59 -3.39
CA HIS A 45 -13.59 23.30 -4.62
C HIS A 45 -14.16 21.88 -4.56
N SER A 46 -15.40 21.72 -5.00
CA SER A 46 -16.06 20.42 -5.09
C SER A 46 -16.67 20.21 -6.48
N ALA A 47 -16.42 19.03 -7.04
CA ALA A 47 -17.10 18.54 -8.24
C ALA A 47 -18.23 17.55 -7.92
N GLY A 48 -18.74 17.59 -6.69
CA GLY A 48 -19.80 16.71 -6.20
C GLY A 48 -19.36 15.69 -5.15
N GLU A 49 -18.06 15.59 -4.90
CA GLU A 49 -17.50 14.64 -3.92
C GLU A 49 -17.62 15.14 -2.47
N LEU A 50 -17.79 16.44 -2.25
CA LEU A 50 -17.96 17.02 -0.92
C LEU A 50 -19.44 17.18 -0.58
N PHE A 51 -19.78 16.82 0.64
CA PHE A 51 -21.13 16.91 1.20
C PHE A 51 -21.12 17.73 2.47
N LEU A 52 -21.99 18.71 2.54
CA LEU A 52 -22.28 19.42 3.77
C LEU A 52 -23.38 18.67 4.52
N GLN A 53 -23.07 18.20 5.71
CA GLN A 53 -24.02 17.61 6.64
C GLN A 53 -24.29 18.59 7.78
N GLN A 54 -25.55 18.79 8.09
CA GLN A 54 -25.97 19.62 9.21
C GLN A 54 -26.81 18.77 10.15
N ASP A 55 -26.31 18.60 11.36
CA ASP A 55 -27.11 18.08 12.46
C ASP A 55 -27.44 19.21 13.46
N PRO A 56 -28.31 19.00 14.44
CA PRO A 56 -28.73 20.04 15.38
C PRO A 56 -27.56 20.67 16.16
N ALA A 57 -26.43 20.00 16.25
CA ALA A 57 -25.29 20.45 17.07
C ALA A 57 -24.17 21.09 16.24
N ALA A 58 -23.96 20.68 14.98
CA ALA A 58 -22.82 21.14 14.19
C ALA A 58 -22.96 20.89 12.70
N GLN A 59 -22.24 21.69 11.90
CA GLN A 59 -22.00 21.40 10.49
C GLN A 59 -20.77 20.50 10.33
N ARG A 60 -20.84 19.59 9.38
CA ARG A 60 -19.73 18.69 9.03
C ARG A 60 -19.52 18.66 7.53
N LEU A 61 -18.28 18.63 7.12
CA LEU A 61 -17.90 18.47 5.73
C LEU A 61 -17.37 17.04 5.54
N VAL A 62 -17.99 16.31 4.63
CA VAL A 62 -17.67 14.91 4.34
C VAL A 62 -17.29 14.79 2.87
N ALA A 63 -16.17 14.15 2.59
CA ALA A 63 -15.79 13.76 1.23
C ALA A 63 -16.20 12.30 0.99
N ARG A 64 -16.87 12.02 -0.13
CA ARG A 64 -17.10 10.67 -0.63
C ARG A 64 -16.18 10.41 -1.80
N LEU A 65 -15.22 9.55 -1.60
CA LEU A 65 -14.15 9.28 -2.57
C LEU A 65 -14.19 7.81 -2.98
N ASP A 66 -13.74 7.54 -4.19
CA ASP A 66 -13.29 6.20 -4.50
C ASP A 66 -12.09 5.84 -3.61
N ARG A 67 -11.94 4.57 -3.27
CA ARG A 67 -10.86 4.11 -2.38
C ARG A 67 -9.48 4.50 -2.89
N GLU A 68 -9.22 4.37 -4.18
CA GLU A 68 -7.89 4.67 -4.73
C GLU A 68 -7.63 6.18 -4.80
N GLU A 69 -8.67 6.99 -5.03
CA GLU A 69 -8.56 8.46 -4.88
C GLU A 69 -8.29 8.85 -3.43
N TYR A 70 -8.91 8.17 -2.45
CA TYR A 70 -8.59 8.34 -1.03
C TYR A 70 -7.11 8.05 -0.75
N VAL A 71 -6.61 6.90 -1.20
CA VAL A 71 -5.19 6.50 -1.03
C VAL A 71 -4.27 7.54 -1.66
N ALA A 72 -4.58 8.01 -2.87
CA ALA A 72 -3.78 9.03 -3.56
C ALA A 72 -3.77 10.37 -2.81
N ARG A 73 -4.91 10.81 -2.27
CA ARG A 73 -4.99 12.06 -1.48
C ARG A 73 -4.25 11.97 -0.15
N VAL A 74 -4.26 10.82 0.51
CA VAL A 74 -3.47 10.59 1.72
C VAL A 74 -1.97 10.58 1.38
N LEU A 75 -1.58 9.86 0.34
CA LEU A 75 -0.19 9.83 -0.13
C LEU A 75 0.35 11.23 -0.40
N GLN A 76 -0.41 12.03 -1.12
CA GLN A 76 -0.05 13.41 -1.45
C GLN A 76 0.09 14.30 -0.22
N ARG A 77 -0.72 14.08 0.80
CA ARG A 77 -0.68 14.87 2.05
C ARG A 77 0.40 14.43 3.01
N GLU A 78 0.65 13.12 3.08
CA GLU A 78 1.63 12.54 4.02
C GLU A 78 3.05 12.55 3.48
N ALA A 79 3.22 12.56 2.15
CA ALA A 79 4.52 12.40 1.50
C ALA A 79 4.53 13.03 0.10
N THR A 80 5.46 12.56 -0.72
CA THR A 80 5.57 12.90 -2.14
C THR A 80 5.43 11.65 -3.01
N SER A 81 5.34 11.82 -4.32
CA SER A 81 5.29 10.69 -5.28
C SER A 81 6.69 10.18 -5.67
N GLU A 82 7.74 10.78 -5.14
CA GLU A 82 9.12 10.41 -5.38
C GLU A 82 9.88 10.19 -4.06
N PRO A 83 10.76 9.21 -3.95
CA PRO A 83 11.05 8.16 -4.96
C PRO A 83 9.84 7.21 -5.14
N VAL A 84 9.66 6.71 -6.36
CA VAL A 84 8.48 5.90 -6.73
C VAL A 84 8.30 4.66 -5.85
N GLU A 85 9.38 3.93 -5.54
CA GLU A 85 9.28 2.72 -4.73
C GLU A 85 8.92 3.03 -3.26
N ALA A 86 9.39 4.14 -2.72
CA ALA A 86 8.95 4.61 -1.39
C ALA A 86 7.46 5.00 -1.41
N ALA A 87 7.01 5.71 -2.43
CA ALA A 87 5.61 6.09 -2.59
C ALA A 87 4.68 4.88 -2.74
N LYS A 88 5.10 3.85 -3.47
CA LYS A 88 4.36 2.58 -3.58
C LYS A 88 4.24 1.88 -2.23
N ALA A 89 5.33 1.78 -1.48
CA ALA A 89 5.31 1.19 -0.14
C ALA A 89 4.34 1.94 0.79
N LEU A 90 4.39 3.27 0.77
CA LEU A 90 3.48 4.08 1.59
C LEU A 90 2.01 3.92 1.13
N ALA A 91 1.74 3.85 -0.16
CA ALA A 91 0.37 3.63 -0.67
C ALA A 91 -0.23 2.29 -0.18
N VAL A 92 0.57 1.23 -0.15
CA VAL A 92 0.15 -0.06 0.42
C VAL A 92 -0.10 0.05 1.93
N ALA A 93 0.77 0.73 2.67
CA ALA A 93 0.58 0.96 4.10
C ALA A 93 -0.67 1.80 4.40
N ILE A 94 -0.92 2.86 3.63
CA ILE A 94 -2.13 3.70 3.73
C ILE A 94 -3.40 2.85 3.51
N ARG A 95 -3.41 2.05 2.46
CA ARG A 95 -4.56 1.19 2.13
C ARG A 95 -4.80 0.14 3.21
N THR A 96 -3.74 -0.45 3.74
CA THR A 96 -3.83 -1.41 4.84
C THR A 96 -4.36 -0.75 6.11
N TYR A 97 -3.87 0.44 6.44
CA TYR A 97 -4.37 1.20 7.58
C TYR A 97 -5.87 1.50 7.45
N LEU A 98 -6.31 1.92 6.27
CA LEU A 98 -7.73 2.14 6.00
C LEU A 98 -8.55 0.87 6.23
N LEU A 99 -8.09 -0.27 5.70
CA LEU A 99 -8.75 -1.57 5.87
C LEU A 99 -8.90 -1.95 7.36
N GLN A 100 -7.86 -1.70 8.15
CA GLN A 100 -7.80 -2.11 9.55
C GLN A 100 -8.54 -1.17 10.50
N ASN A 101 -8.66 0.12 10.17
CA ASN A 101 -9.10 1.15 11.12
C ASN A 101 -10.37 1.90 10.72
N ALA A 102 -10.84 1.77 9.49
CA ALA A 102 -12.08 2.43 9.06
C ALA A 102 -13.31 1.78 9.70
N GLY A 103 -14.24 2.62 10.09
CA GLY A 103 -15.60 2.18 10.41
C GLY A 103 -16.45 2.00 9.15
N ARG A 104 -17.75 1.89 9.33
CA ARG A 104 -18.72 1.83 8.23
C ARG A 104 -19.75 2.94 8.35
N SER A 105 -20.13 3.49 7.21
CA SER A 105 -21.24 4.43 7.04
C SER A 105 -22.04 3.97 5.82
N GLY A 106 -23.13 3.22 6.07
CA GLY A 106 -23.85 2.56 4.99
C GLY A 106 -22.96 1.55 4.24
N GLU A 107 -22.87 1.72 2.93
CA GLU A 107 -22.02 0.89 2.06
C GLU A 107 -20.58 1.39 1.98
N CYS A 108 -20.30 2.59 2.50
CA CYS A 108 -18.97 3.18 2.49
C CYS A 108 -18.16 2.83 3.73
N LEU A 109 -16.85 2.81 3.59
CA LEU A 109 -15.95 2.91 4.73
C LEU A 109 -15.98 4.33 5.28
N SER A 110 -15.80 4.50 6.58
CA SER A 110 -15.82 5.79 7.25
C SER A 110 -14.54 6.00 8.04
N ILE A 111 -13.87 7.13 7.82
CA ILE A 111 -12.65 7.49 8.52
C ILE A 111 -12.57 9.01 8.72
N ASP A 112 -11.92 9.43 9.80
CA ASP A 112 -11.69 10.85 10.05
C ASP A 112 -10.36 11.32 9.46
N ASP A 113 -10.37 12.49 8.85
CA ASP A 113 -9.15 13.23 8.52
C ASP A 113 -8.55 13.82 9.80
N SER A 114 -7.50 13.21 10.29
CA SER A 114 -6.81 13.69 11.48
C SER A 114 -5.35 13.27 11.51
N SER A 115 -4.52 14.04 12.22
CA SER A 115 -3.11 13.72 12.44
C SER A 115 -2.89 12.44 13.26
N ASN A 116 -3.89 11.96 13.99
CA ASN A 116 -3.83 10.71 14.74
C ASN A 116 -4.22 9.49 13.88
N ARG A 117 -4.79 9.73 12.71
CA ARG A 117 -5.20 8.67 11.77
C ARG A 117 -4.51 8.87 10.43
N GLN A 118 -5.18 9.47 9.48
CA GLN A 118 -4.63 9.75 8.15
C GLN A 118 -5.01 11.18 7.76
N ARG A 119 -4.05 11.92 7.23
CA ARG A 119 -4.33 13.25 6.65
C ARG A 119 -4.73 13.09 5.20
N VAL A 120 -5.81 13.73 4.82
CA VAL A 120 -6.36 13.66 3.48
C VAL A 120 -6.27 15.03 2.82
N ALA A 121 -5.71 15.10 1.62
CA ALA A 121 -5.72 16.33 0.85
C ALA A 121 -7.17 16.70 0.50
N PRO A 122 -7.61 17.96 0.77
CA PRO A 122 -8.99 18.37 0.49
C PRO A 122 -9.26 18.62 -1.00
N ARG A 123 -8.23 18.58 -1.83
CA ARG A 123 -8.29 18.74 -3.28
C ARG A 123 -8.06 17.43 -3.99
N PRO A 124 -8.49 17.29 -5.26
CA PRO A 124 -8.18 16.12 -6.08
C PRO A 124 -6.69 15.81 -6.08
N ALA A 125 -6.36 14.52 -6.05
CA ALA A 125 -4.99 14.07 -6.09
C ALA A 125 -4.31 14.43 -7.43
N THR A 126 -3.00 14.58 -7.39
CA THR A 126 -2.20 14.75 -8.61
C THR A 126 -2.22 13.49 -9.47
N ALA A 127 -1.94 13.65 -10.76
CA ALA A 127 -1.82 12.52 -11.68
C ALA A 127 -0.78 11.50 -11.23
N GLN A 128 0.33 11.96 -10.65
CA GLN A 128 1.41 11.10 -10.13
C GLN A 128 0.95 10.29 -8.91
N ALA A 129 0.28 10.92 -7.96
CA ALA A 129 -0.25 10.22 -6.79
C ALA A 129 -1.31 9.18 -7.19
N ARG A 130 -2.19 9.52 -8.15
CA ARG A 130 -3.16 8.59 -8.73
C ARG A 130 -2.49 7.41 -9.44
N ALA A 131 -1.42 7.65 -10.19
CA ALA A 131 -0.68 6.59 -10.86
C ALA A 131 -0.07 5.61 -9.85
N ILE A 132 0.50 6.08 -8.74
CA ILE A 132 1.01 5.24 -7.65
C ILE A 132 -0.12 4.41 -7.01
N ALA A 133 -1.24 5.06 -6.67
CA ALA A 133 -2.38 4.37 -6.08
C ALA A 133 -2.96 3.31 -7.03
N ALA A 134 -3.11 3.63 -8.32
CA ALA A 134 -3.58 2.70 -9.35
C ALA A 134 -2.62 1.52 -9.54
N TRP A 135 -1.32 1.78 -9.58
CA TRP A 135 -0.32 0.72 -9.74
C TRP A 135 -0.34 -0.28 -8.57
N THR A 136 -0.53 0.21 -7.34
CA THR A 136 -0.61 -0.61 -6.12
C THR A 136 -2.04 -1.03 -5.76
N SER A 137 -3.02 -0.80 -6.64
CA SER A 137 -4.43 -1.03 -6.36
C SER A 137 -4.68 -2.41 -5.78
N ASP A 138 -5.57 -2.49 -4.80
CA ASP A 138 -5.93 -3.69 -4.04
C ASP A 138 -4.81 -4.32 -3.19
N LEU A 139 -3.56 -3.87 -3.28
CA LEU A 139 -2.49 -4.40 -2.44
C LEU A 139 -2.60 -3.89 -1.01
N VAL A 140 -2.59 -4.81 -0.07
CA VAL A 140 -2.58 -4.58 1.37
C VAL A 140 -1.58 -5.52 2.04
N LEU A 141 -1.27 -5.28 3.31
CA LEU A 141 -0.49 -6.19 4.14
C LEU A 141 -1.42 -7.04 5.00
N ALA A 142 -1.09 -8.31 5.13
CA ALA A 142 -1.70 -9.25 6.06
C ALA A 142 -0.66 -9.68 7.11
N GLY A 143 -1.13 -10.16 8.27
CA GLY A 143 -0.28 -10.72 9.32
C GLY A 143 0.34 -9.70 10.27
N THR A 144 0.05 -8.41 10.10
CA THR A 144 0.56 -7.35 10.97
C THR A 144 -0.44 -6.20 11.14
N GLN A 145 -0.34 -5.50 12.25
CA GLN A 145 -1.05 -4.23 12.45
C GLN A 145 -0.20 -3.12 11.86
N VAL A 146 -0.75 -2.40 10.87
CA VAL A 146 -0.03 -1.33 10.20
C VAL A 146 -0.25 -0.01 10.90
N THR A 147 0.85 0.58 11.36
CA THR A 147 0.97 1.99 11.71
C THR A 147 2.16 2.57 10.99
N TYR A 148 2.12 3.85 10.67
CA TYR A 148 3.25 4.53 10.03
C TYR A 148 3.36 5.97 10.49
N HIS A 149 4.59 6.54 10.45
CA HIS A 149 4.86 7.94 10.74
C HIS A 149 5.80 8.51 9.71
N SER A 150 5.59 9.78 9.36
CA SER A 150 6.43 10.48 8.39
C SER A 150 7.85 10.71 8.91
N ASP A 151 8.03 10.92 10.21
CA ASP A 151 9.24 11.55 10.76
C ASP A 151 9.98 10.73 11.82
N LEU A 152 9.47 9.58 12.25
CA LEU A 152 10.07 8.81 13.34
C LEU A 152 10.53 7.43 12.87
N LYS A 153 11.81 7.15 13.05
CA LYS A 153 12.36 5.79 12.97
C LYS A 153 11.86 5.01 14.19
N ALA A 154 11.01 4.06 13.98
CA ALA A 154 10.56 3.15 15.02
C ALA A 154 10.53 1.72 14.46
N PRO A 155 10.86 0.69 15.27
CA PRO A 155 10.69 -0.68 14.87
C PRO A 155 9.20 -0.95 14.54
N ASP A 156 8.97 -1.81 13.56
CA ASP A 156 7.63 -2.23 13.13
C ASP A 156 6.71 -1.11 12.62
N LYS A 157 7.30 -0.02 12.10
CA LYS A 157 6.56 1.09 11.49
C LYS A 157 7.28 1.61 10.26
N LEU A 158 6.53 1.89 9.19
CA LEU A 158 7.07 2.56 8.02
C LEU A 158 7.37 4.02 8.35
N SER A 159 8.63 4.41 8.21
CA SER A 159 9.07 5.80 8.25
C SER A 159 9.30 6.28 6.82
N TRP A 160 8.72 7.43 6.44
CA TRP A 160 8.90 8.00 5.11
C TRP A 160 10.37 8.28 4.79
N GLN A 161 11.08 8.89 5.73
CA GLN A 161 12.51 9.17 5.58
C GLN A 161 13.30 7.89 5.29
N GLN A 162 13.05 6.84 6.05
CA GLN A 162 13.73 5.56 5.89
C GLN A 162 13.35 4.87 4.57
N ALA A 163 12.08 4.94 4.18
CA ALA A 163 11.62 4.42 2.89
C ALA A 163 12.30 5.14 1.71
N VAL A 164 12.47 6.46 1.80
CA VAL A 164 13.20 7.26 0.80
C VAL A 164 14.66 6.83 0.71
N GLU A 165 15.34 6.67 1.83
CA GLU A 165 16.74 6.21 1.87
C GLU A 165 16.88 4.82 1.23
N GLN A 166 16.00 3.90 1.55
CA GLN A 166 15.98 2.53 1.01
C GLN A 166 15.69 2.52 -0.49
N ALA A 167 14.71 3.29 -0.95
CA ALA A 167 14.39 3.41 -2.37
C ALA A 167 15.57 3.99 -3.17
N ARG A 168 16.24 4.99 -2.64
CA ARG A 168 17.45 5.60 -3.26
C ARG A 168 18.62 4.63 -3.30
N SER A 169 18.70 3.68 -2.37
CA SER A 169 19.70 2.61 -2.40
C SER A 169 19.31 1.43 -3.31
N GLY A 170 18.21 1.54 -4.05
CA GLY A 170 17.77 0.55 -5.03
C GLY A 170 16.75 -0.47 -4.50
N GLN A 171 16.28 -0.35 -3.26
CA GLN A 171 15.26 -1.26 -2.74
C GLN A 171 13.90 -0.99 -3.36
N ARG A 172 13.16 -2.06 -3.60
CA ARG A 172 11.79 -2.04 -4.12
C ARG A 172 10.77 -1.86 -3.00
N TYR A 173 9.55 -1.47 -3.36
CA TYR A 173 8.46 -1.23 -2.41
C TYR A 173 8.17 -2.41 -1.49
N ASP A 174 8.22 -3.65 -2.00
CA ASP A 174 7.99 -4.87 -1.22
C ASP A 174 9.09 -5.10 -0.18
N ALA A 175 10.36 -4.91 -0.53
CA ALA A 175 11.48 -4.98 0.41
C ALA A 175 11.39 -3.88 1.48
N ILE A 176 11.01 -2.67 1.09
CA ILE A 176 10.79 -1.54 2.02
C ILE A 176 9.68 -1.89 3.01
N LEU A 177 8.56 -2.45 2.53
CA LEU A 177 7.46 -2.89 3.38
C LEU A 177 7.86 -4.01 4.35
N LEU A 178 8.59 -5.01 3.87
CA LEU A 178 9.03 -6.14 4.69
C LEU A 178 10.09 -5.74 5.73
N HIS A 179 10.91 -4.74 5.41
CA HIS A 179 11.82 -4.17 6.41
C HIS A 179 11.06 -3.47 7.55
N ALA A 180 10.03 -2.70 7.20
CA ALA A 180 9.20 -2.01 8.19
C ALA A 180 8.27 -2.95 8.96
N TYR A 181 7.78 -4.01 8.31
CA TYR A 181 6.82 -4.97 8.85
C TYR A 181 7.30 -6.40 8.60
N PRO A 182 8.25 -6.92 9.38
CA PRO A 182 8.92 -8.20 9.10
C PRO A 182 8.00 -9.41 9.11
N ARG A 183 6.84 -9.32 9.76
CA ARG A 183 5.86 -10.41 9.85
C ARG A 183 4.75 -10.31 8.79
N ALA A 184 4.77 -9.24 8.00
CA ALA A 184 3.74 -9.02 7.01
C ALA A 184 3.96 -9.86 5.75
N SER A 185 2.86 -10.14 5.07
CA SER A 185 2.87 -10.60 3.69
C SER A 185 1.98 -9.70 2.83
N LEU A 186 2.34 -9.55 1.56
CA LEU A 186 1.48 -8.86 0.59
C LEU A 186 0.23 -9.69 0.34
N SER A 187 -0.90 -9.03 0.29
CA SER A 187 -2.21 -9.64 0.13
C SER A 187 -3.12 -8.71 -0.67
N ARG A 188 -4.37 -9.09 -0.84
CA ARG A 188 -5.36 -8.30 -1.58
C ARG A 188 -6.47 -7.81 -0.67
N TRP A 189 -7.03 -6.66 -1.01
CA TRP A 189 -8.13 -6.04 -0.27
C TRP A 189 -9.32 -6.96 -0.03
N ASP A 190 -9.78 -7.64 -1.10
CA ASP A 190 -10.97 -8.49 -1.03
C ASP A 190 -10.74 -9.80 -0.29
N ASN A 191 -9.50 -10.19 -0.20
CA ASN A 191 -9.06 -11.35 0.56
C ASN A 191 -7.73 -11.05 1.21
N PRO A 192 -7.72 -10.38 2.38
CA PRO A 192 -6.50 -10.09 3.11
C PRO A 192 -5.74 -11.36 3.53
N VAL A 193 -6.41 -12.50 3.49
CA VAL A 193 -5.83 -13.83 3.51
C VAL A 193 -5.82 -14.31 2.06
N ALA A 194 -4.77 -13.99 1.32
CA ALA A 194 -4.72 -14.27 -0.10
C ALA A 194 -5.08 -15.72 -0.41
N SER A 195 -6.08 -15.91 -1.26
CA SER A 195 -6.35 -17.21 -1.85
C SER A 195 -5.25 -17.56 -2.84
N CYS A 196 -4.84 -18.81 -2.88
CA CYS A 196 -3.90 -19.30 -3.88
C CYS A 196 -4.68 -19.98 -5.01
N GLU A 197 -4.66 -19.36 -6.20
CA GLU A 197 -4.98 -20.06 -7.43
C GLU A 197 -3.72 -20.79 -7.87
N PRO A 198 -3.69 -22.14 -7.87
CA PRO A 198 -2.49 -22.89 -8.20
C PRO A 198 -1.98 -22.61 -9.61
N LEU A 199 -0.66 -22.57 -9.76
CA LEU A 199 0.03 -22.44 -11.04
C LEU A 199 0.94 -23.67 -11.26
N PRO A 200 0.39 -24.84 -11.68
CA PRO A 200 1.09 -26.11 -11.67
C PRO A 200 2.37 -26.11 -12.52
N ALA A 201 2.32 -25.49 -13.71
CA ALA A 201 3.49 -25.43 -14.59
C ALA A 201 4.67 -24.68 -13.96
N ALA A 202 4.41 -23.60 -13.22
CA ALA A 202 5.43 -22.86 -12.50
C ALA A 202 5.96 -23.64 -11.28
N GLN A 203 5.08 -24.30 -10.55
CA GLN A 203 5.43 -25.18 -9.44
C GLN A 203 6.37 -26.30 -9.90
N GLU A 204 6.02 -26.99 -10.94
CA GLU A 204 6.81 -28.08 -11.50
C GLU A 204 8.16 -27.61 -12.02
N TRP A 205 8.19 -26.50 -12.77
CA TRP A 205 9.42 -25.91 -13.26
C TRP A 205 10.37 -25.58 -12.11
N LEU A 206 9.87 -24.92 -11.04
CA LEU A 206 10.69 -24.56 -9.89
C LEU A 206 11.24 -25.78 -9.16
N LEU A 207 10.45 -26.83 -8.98
CA LEU A 207 10.90 -28.08 -8.39
C LEU A 207 12.00 -28.76 -9.21
N GLN A 208 11.93 -28.71 -10.52
CA GLN A 208 12.97 -29.22 -11.42
C GLN A 208 14.26 -28.40 -11.31
N GLN A 209 14.15 -27.07 -11.34
CA GLN A 209 15.30 -26.19 -11.22
C GLN A 209 15.94 -26.30 -9.84
N ARG A 210 15.18 -26.40 -8.77
CA ARG A 210 15.70 -26.58 -7.41
C ARG A 210 16.62 -27.78 -7.29
N ARG A 211 16.34 -28.87 -7.97
CA ARG A 211 17.21 -30.03 -8.03
C ARG A 211 18.56 -29.73 -8.67
N ARG A 212 18.56 -28.90 -9.73
CA ARG A 212 19.77 -28.46 -10.42
C ARG A 212 20.58 -27.49 -9.57
N TRP A 213 19.92 -26.62 -8.84
CA TRP A 213 20.55 -25.60 -8.02
C TRP A 213 20.98 -26.09 -6.63
N ARG A 214 20.67 -27.31 -6.27
CA ARG A 214 20.94 -27.81 -4.92
C ARG A 214 22.39 -27.60 -4.50
N GLN A 215 23.34 -28.04 -5.33
CA GLN A 215 24.75 -27.94 -5.02
C GLN A 215 25.27 -26.51 -4.86
N PRO A 216 25.02 -25.57 -5.79
CA PRO A 216 25.42 -24.18 -5.59
C PRO A 216 24.69 -23.51 -4.44
N LEU A 217 23.40 -23.78 -4.21
CA LEU A 217 22.64 -23.17 -3.14
C LEU A 217 23.07 -23.66 -1.73
N GLU A 218 23.40 -24.91 -1.58
CA GLU A 218 23.91 -25.44 -0.30
C GLU A 218 25.23 -24.79 0.16
N GLN A 219 25.94 -24.14 -0.75
CA GLN A 219 27.17 -23.40 -0.44
C GLN A 219 26.88 -21.95 -0.01
N GLU A 220 25.66 -21.46 -0.25
CA GLU A 220 25.27 -20.11 0.11
C GLU A 220 24.88 -20.01 1.57
N ILE A 221 25.47 -19.05 2.28
CA ILE A 221 25.19 -18.82 3.70
C ILE A 221 23.75 -18.34 3.89
N GLY A 222 22.99 -19.06 4.69
CA GLY A 222 21.62 -18.75 5.01
C GLY A 222 20.58 -19.47 4.15
N TYR A 223 21.01 -20.24 3.14
CA TYR A 223 20.07 -21.04 2.36
C TYR A 223 19.46 -22.15 3.22
N ASN A 224 18.16 -22.26 3.16
CA ASN A 224 17.39 -23.33 3.75
C ASN A 224 16.36 -23.83 2.75
N GLU A 225 16.54 -25.04 2.23
CA GLU A 225 15.60 -25.61 1.26
C GLU A 225 14.20 -25.74 1.86
N ILE A 226 13.23 -25.10 1.22
CA ILE A 226 11.84 -25.14 1.65
C ILE A 226 11.21 -26.42 1.11
N SER A 227 10.78 -27.29 2.02
CA SER A 227 10.19 -28.59 1.67
C SER A 227 8.76 -28.46 1.14
N GLN A 228 7.99 -27.50 1.66
CA GLN A 228 6.60 -27.28 1.29
C GLN A 228 6.38 -25.82 0.94
N PHE A 229 5.92 -25.57 -0.26
CA PHE A 229 5.50 -24.26 -0.73
C PHE A 229 4.51 -24.42 -1.88
N ALA A 230 3.76 -23.40 -2.16
CA ALA A 230 2.84 -23.35 -3.29
C ALA A 230 3.19 -22.19 -4.21
N VAL A 231 3.16 -22.40 -5.52
CA VAL A 231 3.22 -21.33 -6.51
C VAL A 231 1.82 -20.98 -6.95
N CYS A 232 1.47 -19.72 -6.77
CA CYS A 232 0.13 -19.20 -6.98
C CYS A 232 0.12 -18.16 -8.11
N ARG A 233 -0.99 -18.07 -8.83
CA ARG A 233 -1.16 -17.09 -9.89
C ARG A 233 -1.30 -15.68 -9.32
N LEU A 234 -0.45 -14.79 -9.81
CA LEU A 234 -0.56 -13.36 -9.58
C LEU A 234 -1.37 -12.72 -10.70
N SER A 235 -2.52 -12.19 -10.38
CA SER A 235 -3.38 -11.50 -11.35
C SER A 235 -3.07 -10.01 -11.46
N PHE A 236 -2.38 -9.43 -10.48
CA PHE A 236 -2.14 -8.00 -10.38
C PHE A 236 -0.89 -7.70 -9.53
N GLY A 237 -0.21 -6.61 -9.86
CA GLY A 237 0.96 -6.16 -9.12
C GLY A 237 2.26 -6.86 -9.51
N ARG A 238 3.27 -6.76 -8.66
CA ARG A 238 4.55 -7.44 -8.85
C ARG A 238 4.57 -8.77 -8.13
N PRO A 239 5.38 -9.73 -8.59
CA PRO A 239 5.63 -10.97 -7.87
C PRO A 239 6.00 -10.73 -6.42
N TYR A 240 5.52 -11.59 -5.53
CA TYR A 240 5.79 -11.51 -4.10
C TYR A 240 5.69 -12.86 -3.41
N VAL A 241 6.22 -12.96 -2.19
CA VAL A 241 6.07 -14.14 -1.31
C VAL A 241 5.17 -13.82 -0.12
N ASP A 242 4.30 -14.76 0.21
CA ASP A 242 3.63 -14.87 1.50
C ASP A 242 4.42 -15.85 2.37
N ARG A 243 5.25 -15.33 3.26
CA ARG A 243 6.15 -16.13 4.10
C ARG A 243 5.40 -16.97 5.11
N GLU A 244 4.33 -16.44 5.65
CA GLU A 244 3.52 -17.13 6.66
C GLU A 244 2.89 -18.41 6.10
N ARG A 245 2.41 -18.35 4.85
CA ARG A 245 1.77 -19.49 4.17
C ARG A 245 2.68 -20.23 3.23
N GLN A 246 3.93 -19.80 3.09
CA GLN A 246 4.91 -20.37 2.15
C GLN A 246 4.36 -20.41 0.72
N ARG A 247 3.87 -19.28 0.23
CA ARG A 247 3.31 -19.12 -1.10
C ARG A 247 4.12 -18.11 -1.91
N ILE A 248 4.31 -18.44 -3.17
CA ILE A 248 4.99 -17.59 -4.16
C ILE A 248 3.95 -17.16 -5.19
N TYR A 249 3.78 -15.87 -5.39
CA TYR A 249 2.82 -15.32 -6.34
C TYR A 249 3.55 -14.75 -7.55
N VAL A 250 3.35 -15.37 -8.73
CA VAL A 250 3.96 -15.00 -10.01
C VAL A 250 2.93 -15.05 -11.14
N ARG A 251 3.21 -14.35 -12.23
CA ARG A 251 2.29 -14.30 -13.38
C ARG A 251 2.31 -15.56 -14.21
N GLY A 252 3.46 -16.22 -14.31
CA GLY A 252 3.64 -17.40 -15.16
C GLY A 252 5.05 -17.95 -15.07
N VAL A 253 5.43 -18.75 -16.07
CA VAL A 253 6.75 -19.38 -16.17
C VAL A 253 7.24 -19.44 -17.63
N LEU A 254 6.50 -18.86 -18.56
CA LEU A 254 6.79 -19.00 -20.00
C LEU A 254 7.94 -18.09 -20.44
N SER A 255 7.98 -16.85 -20.00
CA SER A 255 9.04 -15.90 -20.34
C SER A 255 10.26 -16.06 -19.44
N LEU A 256 11.41 -15.54 -19.92
CA LEU A 256 12.62 -15.45 -19.09
C LEU A 256 12.38 -14.58 -17.86
N GLN A 257 11.64 -13.48 -18.00
CA GLN A 257 11.31 -12.61 -16.89
C GLN A 257 10.45 -13.32 -15.85
N ASP A 258 9.44 -14.09 -16.27
CA ASP A 258 8.62 -14.90 -15.35
C ASP A 258 9.48 -15.87 -14.54
N ARG A 259 10.45 -16.50 -15.18
CA ARG A 259 11.37 -17.44 -14.54
C ARG A 259 12.33 -16.75 -13.57
N LEU A 260 12.82 -15.56 -13.93
CA LEU A 260 13.61 -14.71 -13.03
C LEU A 260 12.79 -14.31 -11.80
N ASP A 261 11.58 -13.85 -12.01
CA ASP A 261 10.66 -13.46 -10.94
C ASP A 261 10.39 -14.64 -9.99
N LEU A 262 10.09 -15.80 -10.54
CA LEU A 262 9.84 -17.00 -9.74
C LEU A 262 11.08 -17.44 -8.94
N THR A 263 12.24 -17.40 -9.55
CA THR A 263 13.52 -17.72 -8.90
C THR A 263 13.83 -16.73 -7.78
N HIS A 264 13.67 -15.43 -8.06
CA HIS A 264 13.87 -14.36 -7.12
C HIS A 264 12.96 -14.50 -5.87
N GLU A 265 11.68 -14.72 -6.09
CA GLU A 265 10.73 -14.86 -4.99
C GLU A 265 10.94 -16.17 -4.19
N TYR A 266 11.32 -17.24 -4.84
CA TYR A 266 11.73 -18.48 -4.14
C TYR A 266 12.93 -18.25 -3.22
N LEU A 267 13.93 -17.49 -3.68
CA LEU A 267 15.12 -17.21 -2.86
C LEU A 267 14.78 -16.35 -1.64
N HIS A 268 13.86 -15.40 -1.75
CA HIS A 268 13.35 -14.68 -0.59
C HIS A 268 12.77 -15.63 0.47
N LEU A 269 12.05 -16.65 0.04
CA LEU A 269 11.48 -17.66 0.93
C LEU A 269 12.55 -18.57 1.52
N ALA A 270 13.50 -19.03 0.69
CA ALA A 270 14.56 -19.95 1.09
C ALA A 270 15.61 -19.32 2.03
N PHE A 271 15.79 -18.01 1.96
CA PHE A 271 16.69 -17.23 2.83
C PHE A 271 15.96 -16.47 3.94
N GLU A 272 14.69 -16.77 4.19
CA GLU A 272 13.85 -16.03 5.15
C GLU A 272 14.50 -15.88 6.53
N ALA A 273 15.16 -16.93 7.02
CA ALA A 273 15.77 -16.93 8.35
C ALA A 273 17.13 -16.22 8.42
N HIS A 274 17.63 -15.65 7.33
CA HIS A 274 18.95 -15.02 7.25
C HIS A 274 18.84 -13.59 6.69
N PRO A 275 19.72 -12.65 7.11
CA PRO A 275 19.72 -11.29 6.59
C PRO A 275 19.82 -11.18 5.06
N ASN A 276 20.49 -12.12 4.40
CA ASN A 276 20.57 -12.17 2.94
C ASN A 276 19.20 -12.25 2.26
N GLY A 277 18.20 -12.83 2.91
CA GLY A 277 16.82 -12.87 2.41
C GLY A 277 16.12 -11.51 2.32
N GLN A 278 16.68 -10.50 2.95
CA GLN A 278 16.21 -9.10 2.91
C GLN A 278 17.06 -8.23 1.97
N ASP A 279 18.17 -8.74 1.47
CA ASP A 279 19.08 -8.03 0.58
C ASP A 279 18.67 -8.26 -0.88
N GLU A 280 17.96 -7.27 -1.45
CA GLU A 280 17.50 -7.33 -2.83
C GLU A 280 18.64 -7.49 -3.84
N THR A 281 19.78 -6.85 -3.59
CA THR A 281 20.94 -6.95 -4.50
C THR A 281 21.51 -8.35 -4.49
N TYR A 282 21.62 -8.94 -3.31
CA TYR A 282 22.09 -10.32 -3.15
C TYR A 282 21.13 -11.32 -3.81
N ILE A 283 19.83 -11.21 -3.52
CA ILE A 283 18.80 -12.11 -4.06
C ILE A 283 18.70 -11.99 -5.59
N GLU A 284 18.68 -10.78 -6.12
CA GLU A 284 18.63 -10.55 -7.58
C GLU A 284 19.88 -11.10 -8.27
N GLY A 285 21.07 -10.84 -7.70
CA GLY A 285 22.33 -11.36 -8.22
C GLY A 285 22.37 -12.89 -8.25
N LEU A 286 21.95 -13.52 -7.16
CA LEU A 286 21.88 -14.97 -7.07
C LEU A 286 20.85 -15.59 -8.04
N ALA A 287 19.67 -14.97 -8.17
CA ALA A 287 18.65 -15.41 -9.12
C ALA A 287 19.15 -15.38 -10.56
N ARG A 288 19.84 -14.33 -10.94
CA ARG A 288 20.45 -14.20 -12.28
C ARG A 288 21.54 -15.22 -12.51
N HIS A 289 22.43 -15.42 -11.54
CA HIS A 289 23.48 -16.43 -11.61
C HIS A 289 22.92 -17.85 -11.82
N LEU A 290 21.94 -18.24 -11.01
CA LEU A 290 21.32 -19.58 -11.09
C LEU A 290 20.57 -19.83 -12.42
N LEU A 291 20.02 -18.79 -13.03
CA LEU A 291 19.20 -18.94 -14.21
C LEU A 291 19.93 -18.71 -15.52
N LEU A 292 20.95 -17.86 -15.56
CA LEU A 292 21.62 -17.41 -16.78
C LEU A 292 23.02 -17.98 -16.96
N GLU A 293 23.63 -18.54 -15.94
CA GLU A 293 24.97 -19.17 -15.92
C GLU A 293 24.88 -20.67 -15.64
#